data_efc7868522af89871b7c741375c0f03a
#
_entry.id   efc7868522af89871b7c741375c0f03a
#
_cell.length_a   1.000
_cell.length_b   1.000
_cell.length_c   1.000
_cell.angle_alpha   90.00
_cell.angle_beta   90.00
_cell.angle_gamma   90.00
#
_symmetry.space_group_name_H-M   'P 1'
#
loop_
_entity.id
_entity.type
_entity.pdbx_description
1 polymer ?
#
loop_
_entity_poly.entity_id
_entity_poly.type
_entity_poly.pdbx_seq_one_letter_code
_entity_poly.pdbx_strand_id
1 'polypeptide(L)'
;PKDRVALQIITEAEKDELLVPHTGSWIFEGTVGSTGISLATLACAKGYRCCIVVPDDVAEEKATLLRRLGAVVEAVRPRGIVDPRHFVNEARTRAQSWKPNRHEPCARAFFADQFETDANFSAHYEHTGPEIWTQTQGHVDAFVAGTGTGGTLSGVSSYLKEVSPSVLPVAADPPGSGVYNRIQYGLMYNATEAEGTRRRHQVDTVVEGIGLNRLTRNLELGLPFIDAAERVTDDEAVRMSRWLSTHDGLFL
;
A
#
# COMPACT_ATOMS: atom_id res chain seq x y z
N PRO A 1 5.92 -8.43 1.21
CA PRO A 1 4.48 -8.55 0.89
C PRO A 1 4.06 -7.67 -0.30
N LYS A 2 4.77 -6.55 -0.56
CA LYS A 2 4.45 -5.61 -1.64
C LYS A 2 5.11 -5.93 -2.99
N ASP A 3 5.85 -7.03 -3.11
CA ASP A 3 6.58 -7.38 -4.33
C ASP A 3 5.63 -7.62 -5.50
N ARG A 4 4.52 -8.33 -5.27
CA ARG A 4 3.50 -8.57 -6.30
C ARG A 4 2.81 -7.28 -6.76
N VAL A 5 2.56 -6.35 -5.83
CA VAL A 5 1.97 -5.04 -6.14
C VAL A 5 2.93 -4.21 -6.98
N ALA A 6 4.19 -4.10 -6.55
CA ALA A 6 5.22 -3.37 -7.29
C ALA A 6 5.46 -3.98 -8.68
N LEU A 7 5.45 -5.31 -8.78
CA LEU A 7 5.59 -6.00 -10.07
C LEU A 7 4.41 -5.67 -11.00
N GLN A 8 3.17 -5.75 -10.50
CA GLN A 8 1.99 -5.42 -11.30
C GLN A 8 2.01 -3.96 -11.77
N ILE A 9 2.32 -3.02 -10.87
CA ILE A 9 2.42 -1.60 -11.21
C ILE A 9 3.43 -1.38 -12.35
N ILE A 10 4.61 -1.98 -12.25
CA ILE A 10 5.65 -1.85 -13.28
C ILE A 10 5.21 -2.52 -14.58
N THR A 11 4.61 -3.72 -14.51
CA THR A 11 4.17 -4.47 -15.69
C THR A 11 3.08 -3.73 -16.47
N GLU A 12 2.10 -3.15 -15.77
CA GLU A 12 1.07 -2.32 -16.41
C GLU A 12 1.66 -1.04 -16.99
N ALA A 13 2.57 -0.39 -16.28
CA ALA A 13 3.26 0.79 -16.80
C ALA A 13 4.12 0.50 -18.03
N GLU A 14 4.74 -0.69 -18.13
CA GLU A 14 5.45 -1.15 -19.32
C GLU A 14 4.47 -1.42 -20.49
N LYS A 15 3.33 -2.07 -20.21
CA LYS A 15 2.29 -2.36 -21.20
C LYS A 15 1.68 -1.09 -21.80
N ASP A 16 1.51 -0.07 -20.95
CA ASP A 16 0.96 1.25 -21.35
C ASP A 16 2.05 2.20 -21.90
N GLU A 17 3.26 1.69 -22.10
CA GLU A 17 4.43 2.46 -22.57
C GLU A 17 4.79 3.67 -21.67
N LEU A 18 4.35 3.69 -20.42
CA LEU A 18 4.72 4.70 -19.42
C LEU A 18 6.13 4.47 -18.88
N LEU A 19 6.61 3.23 -18.94
CA LEU A 19 7.97 2.81 -18.63
C LEU A 19 8.55 2.00 -19.78
N VAL A 20 9.84 2.22 -20.09
CA VAL A 20 10.58 1.45 -21.09
C VAL A 20 11.87 0.94 -20.44
N PRO A 21 12.09 -0.39 -20.35
CA PRO A 21 13.28 -0.96 -19.73
C PRO A 21 14.57 -0.48 -20.39
N HIS A 22 15.64 -0.33 -19.61
CA HIS A 22 16.99 0.01 -20.07
C HIS A 22 17.13 1.34 -20.84
N THR A 23 16.15 2.26 -20.71
CA THR A 23 16.21 3.61 -21.33
C THR A 23 16.69 4.70 -20.40
N GLY A 24 16.98 4.36 -19.12
CA GLY A 24 17.23 5.34 -18.07
C GLY A 24 15.95 5.90 -17.41
N SER A 25 14.81 5.25 -17.66
CA SER A 25 13.53 5.67 -17.08
C SER A 25 13.52 5.58 -15.56
N TRP A 26 12.73 6.46 -14.92
CA TRP A 26 12.63 6.62 -13.47
C TRP A 26 11.27 6.20 -12.93
N ILE A 27 11.29 5.50 -11.80
CA ILE A 27 10.11 5.24 -10.96
C ILE A 27 10.19 6.10 -9.72
N PHE A 28 9.12 6.86 -9.46
CA PHE A 28 8.97 7.71 -8.29
C PHE A 28 7.86 7.15 -7.39
N GLU A 29 8.11 7.14 -6.07
CA GLU A 29 7.08 6.78 -5.09
C GLU A 29 7.32 7.51 -3.76
N GLY A 30 6.24 7.88 -3.08
CA GLY A 30 6.26 8.43 -1.73
C GLY A 30 5.79 7.37 -0.74
N THR A 31 6.71 6.79 0.05
CA THR A 31 6.35 5.70 0.95
C THR A 31 7.32 5.54 2.11
N VAL A 32 6.80 5.15 3.27
CA VAL A 32 7.59 4.77 4.46
C VAL A 32 7.72 3.25 4.63
N GLY A 33 7.05 2.47 3.78
CA GLY A 33 6.87 1.04 3.97
C GLY A 33 7.57 0.17 2.93
N SER A 34 7.15 -1.10 2.91
CA SER A 34 7.71 -2.15 2.04
C SER A 34 7.55 -1.90 0.54
N THR A 35 6.62 -1.03 0.12
CA THR A 35 6.45 -0.70 -1.30
C THR A 35 7.70 -0.07 -1.90
N GLY A 36 8.35 0.84 -1.18
CA GLY A 36 9.61 1.44 -1.63
C GLY A 36 10.72 0.41 -1.82
N ILE A 37 10.82 -0.55 -0.90
CA ILE A 37 11.80 -1.65 -0.98
C ILE A 37 11.51 -2.52 -2.21
N SER A 38 10.26 -2.91 -2.43
CA SER A 38 9.85 -3.73 -3.57
C SER A 38 10.09 -3.01 -4.90
N LEU A 39 9.72 -1.72 -4.99
CA LEU A 39 9.97 -0.91 -6.19
C LEU A 39 11.46 -0.75 -6.47
N ALA A 40 12.29 -0.45 -5.46
CA ALA A 40 13.73 -0.31 -5.62
C ALA A 40 14.37 -1.62 -6.10
N THR A 41 13.96 -2.76 -5.53
CA THR A 41 14.45 -4.09 -5.92
C THR A 41 14.11 -4.41 -7.39
N LEU A 42 12.84 -4.22 -7.77
CA LEU A 42 12.39 -4.50 -9.13
C LEU A 42 12.94 -3.49 -10.15
N ALA A 43 13.06 -2.22 -9.77
CA ALA A 43 13.68 -1.21 -10.60
C ALA A 43 15.12 -1.60 -10.96
N CYS A 44 15.92 -2.02 -9.96
CA CYS A 44 17.28 -2.52 -10.18
C CYS A 44 17.28 -3.73 -11.14
N ALA A 45 16.41 -4.72 -10.93
CA ALA A 45 16.34 -5.93 -11.75
C ALA A 45 15.92 -5.66 -13.20
N LYS A 46 15.05 -4.67 -13.43
CA LYS A 46 14.51 -4.33 -14.76
C LYS A 46 15.23 -3.16 -15.44
N GLY A 47 16.31 -2.63 -14.85
CA GLY A 47 17.13 -1.57 -15.44
C GLY A 47 16.48 -0.18 -15.38
N TYR A 48 15.64 0.07 -14.38
CA TYR A 48 15.09 1.37 -14.05
C TYR A 48 15.87 2.07 -12.95
N ARG A 49 15.78 3.37 -12.90
CA ARG A 49 16.18 4.18 -11.75
C ARG A 49 14.98 4.34 -10.83
N CYS A 50 15.21 4.43 -9.52
CA CYS A 50 14.16 4.57 -8.53
C CYS A 50 14.45 5.74 -7.59
N CYS A 51 13.45 6.57 -7.36
CA CYS A 51 13.49 7.67 -6.37
C CYS A 51 12.36 7.47 -5.37
N ILE A 52 12.71 7.31 -4.10
CA ILE A 52 11.74 7.16 -3.02
C ILE A 52 11.79 8.40 -2.13
N VAL A 53 10.65 9.07 -2.04
CA VAL A 53 10.48 10.22 -1.15
C VAL A 53 9.92 9.72 0.18
N VAL A 54 10.61 10.03 1.26
CA VAL A 54 10.27 9.60 2.62
C VAL A 54 10.12 10.80 3.56
N PRO A 55 9.37 10.72 4.65
CA PRO A 55 9.46 11.73 5.70
C PRO A 55 10.81 11.65 6.43
N ASP A 56 11.31 12.78 6.93
CA ASP A 56 12.63 12.90 7.58
C ASP A 56 12.72 12.24 8.97
N ASP A 57 11.61 11.73 9.48
CA ASP A 57 11.52 10.93 10.71
C ASP A 57 11.43 9.42 10.46
N VAL A 58 11.62 8.98 9.23
CA VAL A 58 11.71 7.55 8.91
C VAL A 58 12.96 6.93 9.56
N ALA A 59 12.85 5.68 10.02
CA ALA A 59 13.97 4.96 10.59
C ALA A 59 15.15 4.88 9.60
N GLU A 60 16.38 5.23 10.07
CA GLU A 60 17.58 5.29 9.20
C GLU A 60 17.91 3.94 8.57
N GLU A 61 17.54 2.83 9.22
CA GLU A 61 17.72 1.49 8.68
C GLU A 61 16.92 1.31 7.38
N LYS A 62 15.69 1.84 7.33
CA LYS A 62 14.85 1.77 6.11
C LYS A 62 15.44 2.63 4.99
N ALA A 63 15.87 3.85 5.29
CA ALA A 63 16.51 4.73 4.31
C ALA A 63 17.82 4.13 3.79
N THR A 64 18.63 3.55 4.68
CA THR A 64 19.88 2.89 4.32
C THR A 64 19.63 1.65 3.44
N LEU A 65 18.62 0.83 3.75
CA LEU A 65 18.24 -0.31 2.92
C LEU A 65 17.85 0.12 1.50
N LEU A 66 17.02 1.16 1.37
CA LEU A 66 16.61 1.69 0.06
C LEU A 66 17.84 2.16 -0.76
N ARG A 67 18.78 2.89 -0.15
CA ARG A 67 20.02 3.32 -0.83
C ARG A 67 20.87 2.13 -1.26
N ARG A 68 20.97 1.08 -0.43
CA ARG A 68 21.69 -0.17 -0.79
C ARG A 68 21.05 -0.92 -1.95
N LEU A 69 19.74 -0.80 -2.13
CA LEU A 69 19.01 -1.34 -3.28
C LEU A 69 19.12 -0.45 -4.52
N GLY A 70 19.91 0.63 -4.47
CA GLY A 70 20.17 1.52 -5.61
C GLY A 70 19.16 2.65 -5.77
N ALA A 71 18.21 2.82 -4.84
CA ALA A 71 17.27 3.92 -4.91
C ALA A 71 17.90 5.26 -4.44
N VAL A 72 17.55 6.34 -5.10
CA VAL A 72 17.71 7.69 -4.56
C VAL A 72 16.65 7.90 -3.49
N VAL A 73 17.07 8.28 -2.29
CA VAL A 73 16.17 8.54 -1.16
C VAL A 73 16.18 10.02 -0.83
N GLU A 74 15.03 10.65 -0.93
CA GLU A 74 14.84 12.06 -0.60
C GLU A 74 13.96 12.19 0.65
N ALA A 75 14.50 12.86 1.66
CA ALA A 75 13.79 13.09 2.91
C ALA A 75 13.10 14.47 2.88
N VAL A 76 11.83 14.52 3.29
CA VAL A 76 11.03 15.75 3.39
C VAL A 76 10.37 15.85 4.75
N ARG A 77 10.09 17.06 5.21
CA ARG A 77 9.38 17.24 6.49
C ARG A 77 7.99 16.61 6.43
N PRO A 78 7.62 15.81 7.41
CA PRO A 78 6.31 15.20 7.50
C PRO A 78 5.21 16.26 7.57
N ARG A 79 4.14 16.02 6.80
CA ARG A 79 2.97 16.90 6.68
C ARG A 79 1.72 16.06 6.49
N GLY A 80 0.55 16.66 6.63
CA GLY A 80 -0.71 16.00 6.26
C GLY A 80 -0.81 15.80 4.75
N ILE A 81 -1.52 14.79 4.31
CA ILE A 81 -1.66 14.41 2.88
C ILE A 81 -2.23 15.53 2.00
N VAL A 82 -2.97 16.45 2.57
CA VAL A 82 -3.53 17.61 1.84
C VAL A 82 -2.49 18.70 1.54
N ASP A 83 -1.33 18.71 2.22
CA ASP A 83 -0.23 19.64 1.93
C ASP A 83 0.48 19.18 0.64
N PRO A 84 0.69 20.07 -0.36
CA PRO A 84 1.44 19.72 -1.57
C PRO A 84 2.86 19.18 -1.29
N ARG A 85 3.44 19.55 -0.15
CA ARG A 85 4.78 19.11 0.29
C ARG A 85 4.76 17.81 1.11
N HIS A 86 3.63 17.10 1.19
CA HIS A 86 3.60 15.75 1.72
C HIS A 86 4.44 14.81 0.84
N PHE A 87 5.15 13.85 1.42
CA PHE A 87 6.11 13.01 0.70
C PHE A 87 5.49 12.30 -0.54
N VAL A 88 4.22 11.90 -0.50
CA VAL A 88 3.50 11.33 -1.66
C VAL A 88 3.32 12.39 -2.76
N ASN A 89 2.88 13.60 -2.39
CA ASN A 89 2.66 14.68 -3.35
C ASN A 89 3.98 15.19 -3.94
N GLU A 90 5.03 15.22 -3.14
CA GLU A 90 6.38 15.55 -3.61
C GLU A 90 6.90 14.51 -4.62
N ALA A 91 6.71 13.21 -4.37
CA ALA A 91 7.10 12.18 -5.33
C ALA A 91 6.36 12.34 -6.67
N ARG A 92 5.04 12.61 -6.61
CA ARG A 92 4.23 12.90 -7.80
C ARG A 92 4.75 14.13 -8.55
N THR A 93 5.03 15.21 -7.84
CA THR A 93 5.55 16.46 -8.43
C THR A 93 6.91 16.24 -9.10
N ARG A 94 7.79 15.43 -8.49
CA ARG A 94 9.09 15.07 -9.09
C ARG A 94 8.92 14.29 -10.38
N ALA A 95 8.04 13.30 -10.41
CA ALA A 95 7.74 12.57 -11.63
C ALA A 95 7.21 13.47 -12.75
N GLN A 96 6.28 14.37 -12.42
CA GLN A 96 5.67 15.29 -13.39
C GLN A 96 6.65 16.36 -13.91
N SER A 97 7.55 16.84 -13.06
CA SER A 97 8.54 17.89 -13.43
C SER A 97 9.81 17.31 -14.06
N TRP A 98 10.01 16.02 -13.99
CA TRP A 98 11.19 15.36 -14.54
C TRP A 98 11.22 15.46 -16.08
N LYS A 99 12.41 15.61 -16.63
CA LYS A 99 12.61 15.66 -18.09
C LYS A 99 13.79 14.81 -18.48
N PRO A 100 13.69 14.09 -19.62
CA PRO A 100 14.80 13.32 -20.15
C PRO A 100 15.97 14.24 -20.50
N ASN A 101 17.17 13.73 -20.34
CA ASN A 101 18.37 14.43 -20.79
C ASN A 101 18.70 14.05 -22.25
N ARG A 102 19.62 14.80 -22.86
CA ARG A 102 20.01 14.57 -24.28
C ARG A 102 20.64 13.21 -24.56
N HIS A 103 21.17 12.52 -23.55
CA HIS A 103 21.80 11.22 -23.70
C HIS A 103 20.79 10.06 -23.51
N GLU A 104 19.65 10.34 -22.92
CA GLU A 104 18.58 9.37 -22.63
C GLU A 104 17.22 9.94 -23.10
N PRO A 105 17.07 10.24 -24.41
CA PRO A 105 15.88 10.94 -24.92
C PRO A 105 14.60 10.10 -24.81
N CYS A 106 14.72 8.78 -24.71
CA CYS A 106 13.60 7.84 -24.56
C CYS A 106 13.25 7.55 -23.10
N ALA A 107 14.03 8.07 -22.14
CA ALA A 107 13.75 7.87 -20.72
C ALA A 107 12.45 8.60 -20.32
N ARG A 108 11.72 7.98 -19.43
CA ARG A 108 10.43 8.48 -18.91
C ARG A 108 10.46 8.54 -17.39
N ALA A 109 9.57 9.31 -16.81
CA ALA A 109 9.33 9.35 -15.38
C ALA A 109 7.92 8.86 -15.08
N PHE A 110 7.82 7.93 -14.17
CA PHE A 110 6.57 7.31 -13.77
C PHE A 110 6.37 7.43 -12.26
N PHE A 111 5.20 7.87 -11.84
CA PHE A 111 4.79 7.88 -10.44
C PHE A 111 3.94 6.64 -10.16
N ALA A 112 4.41 5.77 -9.26
CA ALA A 112 3.80 4.45 -9.03
C ALA A 112 2.43 4.53 -8.35
N ASP A 113 2.20 5.55 -7.51
CA ASP A 113 0.91 5.90 -6.88
C ASP A 113 0.17 4.71 -6.24
N GLN A 114 0.83 4.01 -5.33
CA GLN A 114 0.32 2.78 -4.72
C GLN A 114 -1.09 2.86 -4.13
N PHE A 115 -1.57 4.06 -3.80
CA PHE A 115 -2.88 4.26 -3.20
C PHE A 115 -4.01 4.39 -4.23
N GLU A 116 -3.69 4.95 -5.42
CA GLU A 116 -4.69 5.32 -6.41
C GLU A 116 -4.60 4.49 -7.70
N THR A 117 -3.49 3.77 -7.94
CA THR A 117 -3.38 2.89 -9.12
C THR A 117 -4.23 1.63 -8.95
N ASP A 118 -5.02 1.31 -9.97
CA ASP A 118 -5.83 0.09 -10.01
C ASP A 118 -4.95 -1.18 -10.06
N ALA A 119 -3.68 -1.07 -10.50
CA ALA A 119 -2.71 -2.17 -10.52
C ALA A 119 -2.49 -2.83 -9.14
N ASN A 120 -2.62 -2.05 -8.05
CA ASN A 120 -2.54 -2.61 -6.70
C ASN A 120 -3.75 -3.50 -6.38
N PHE A 121 -4.95 -3.11 -6.77
CA PHE A 121 -6.14 -3.94 -6.67
C PHE A 121 -6.00 -5.18 -7.57
N SER A 122 -5.64 -5.00 -8.85
CA SER A 122 -5.49 -6.07 -9.85
C SER A 122 -4.49 -7.14 -9.40
N ALA A 123 -3.35 -6.76 -8.81
CA ALA A 123 -2.37 -7.70 -8.27
C ALA A 123 -2.96 -8.69 -7.25
N HIS A 124 -3.96 -8.25 -6.51
CA HIS A 124 -4.61 -9.11 -5.51
C HIS A 124 -5.83 -9.84 -6.06
N TYR A 125 -6.58 -9.21 -6.96
CA TYR A 125 -7.72 -9.82 -7.61
C TYR A 125 -7.29 -10.96 -8.57
N GLU A 126 -6.27 -10.70 -9.41
CA GLU A 126 -5.82 -11.65 -10.43
C GLU A 126 -4.89 -12.75 -9.88
N HIS A 127 -4.22 -12.50 -8.76
CA HIS A 127 -3.22 -13.42 -8.24
C HIS A 127 -3.51 -13.86 -6.80
N THR A 128 -3.56 -12.96 -5.82
CA THR A 128 -3.67 -13.34 -4.40
C THR A 128 -4.97 -14.06 -4.08
N GLY A 129 -6.09 -13.57 -4.62
CA GLY A 129 -7.40 -14.20 -4.44
C GLY A 129 -7.44 -15.63 -5.01
N PRO A 130 -7.07 -15.83 -6.29
CA PRO A 130 -6.95 -17.17 -6.89
C PRO A 130 -5.99 -18.11 -6.15
N GLU A 131 -4.84 -17.59 -5.68
CA GLU A 131 -3.88 -18.38 -4.91
C GLU A 131 -4.50 -18.88 -3.59
N ILE A 132 -5.16 -18.00 -2.83
CA ILE A 132 -5.86 -18.37 -1.59
C ILE A 132 -6.92 -19.43 -1.88
N TRP A 133 -7.78 -19.19 -2.87
CA TRP A 133 -8.85 -20.12 -3.24
C TRP A 133 -8.32 -21.51 -3.62
N THR A 134 -7.24 -21.55 -4.40
CA THR A 134 -6.61 -22.80 -4.82
C THR A 134 -5.92 -23.52 -3.65
N GLN A 135 -5.16 -22.81 -2.84
CA GLN A 135 -4.43 -23.38 -1.70
C GLN A 135 -5.34 -23.90 -0.60
N THR A 136 -6.51 -23.29 -0.42
CA THR A 136 -7.54 -23.75 0.51
C THR A 136 -8.50 -24.78 -0.12
N GLN A 137 -8.27 -25.17 -1.38
CA GLN A 137 -9.15 -26.10 -2.11
C GLN A 137 -10.62 -25.64 -2.15
N GLY A 138 -10.83 -24.32 -2.23
CA GLY A 138 -12.15 -23.71 -2.22
C GLY A 138 -12.85 -23.66 -0.85
N HIS A 139 -12.16 -23.95 0.22
CA HIS A 139 -12.72 -23.92 1.58
C HIS A 139 -12.28 -22.64 2.30
N VAL A 140 -13.04 -21.59 2.13
CA VAL A 140 -12.85 -20.29 2.79
C VAL A 140 -14.18 -19.81 3.34
N ASP A 141 -14.32 -19.76 4.66
CA ASP A 141 -15.51 -19.25 5.33
C ASP A 141 -15.41 -17.71 5.50
N ALA A 142 -14.23 -17.23 5.88
CA ALA A 142 -13.96 -15.80 6.05
C ALA A 142 -12.56 -15.42 5.57
N PHE A 143 -12.44 -14.19 5.06
CA PHE A 143 -11.17 -13.56 4.72
C PHE A 143 -10.99 -12.29 5.56
N VAL A 144 -9.99 -12.26 6.42
CA VAL A 144 -9.72 -11.12 7.31
C VAL A 144 -8.41 -10.45 6.92
N ALA A 145 -8.43 -9.14 6.72
CA ALA A 145 -7.21 -8.40 6.40
C ALA A 145 -7.23 -6.98 6.98
N GLY A 146 -6.04 -6.51 7.37
CA GLY A 146 -5.80 -5.10 7.68
C GLY A 146 -5.76 -4.25 6.40
N THR A 147 -6.05 -2.96 6.53
CA THR A 147 -6.19 -2.04 5.41
C THR A 147 -5.12 -0.95 5.45
N GLY A 148 -4.07 -1.08 4.63
CA GLY A 148 -3.08 -0.02 4.40
C GLY A 148 -3.43 0.81 3.17
N THR A 149 -3.21 0.30 1.95
CA THR A 149 -3.64 0.96 0.71
C THR A 149 -5.06 0.59 0.29
N GLY A 150 -5.59 -0.50 0.84
CA GLY A 150 -6.88 -1.09 0.45
C GLY A 150 -6.76 -2.24 -0.57
N GLY A 151 -5.68 -2.30 -1.34
CA GLY A 151 -5.56 -3.24 -2.47
C GLY A 151 -5.75 -4.71 -2.10
N THR A 152 -5.11 -5.17 -1.02
CA THR A 152 -5.22 -6.59 -0.60
C THR A 152 -6.65 -6.94 -0.19
N LEU A 153 -7.22 -6.17 0.75
CA LEU A 153 -8.57 -6.41 1.22
C LEU A 153 -9.56 -6.37 0.05
N SER A 154 -9.47 -5.34 -0.79
CA SER A 154 -10.39 -5.13 -1.91
C SER A 154 -10.26 -6.17 -3.00
N GLY A 155 -9.04 -6.42 -3.50
CA GLY A 155 -8.83 -7.36 -4.61
C GLY A 155 -9.18 -8.79 -4.23
N VAL A 156 -8.74 -9.25 -3.06
CA VAL A 156 -9.07 -10.62 -2.59
C VAL A 156 -10.56 -10.76 -2.30
N SER A 157 -11.19 -9.80 -1.63
CA SER A 157 -12.63 -9.84 -1.32
C SER A 157 -13.47 -9.90 -2.60
N SER A 158 -13.14 -9.08 -3.61
CA SER A 158 -13.84 -9.07 -4.89
C SER A 158 -13.76 -10.44 -5.58
N TYR A 159 -12.56 -11.03 -5.66
CA TYR A 159 -12.38 -12.34 -6.25
C TYR A 159 -13.12 -13.45 -5.46
N LEU A 160 -12.97 -13.47 -4.14
CA LEU A 160 -13.62 -14.50 -3.33
C LEU A 160 -15.14 -14.43 -3.38
N LYS A 161 -15.71 -13.22 -3.40
CA LYS A 161 -17.17 -13.02 -3.57
C LYS A 161 -17.67 -13.46 -4.95
N GLU A 162 -16.86 -13.34 -5.99
CA GLU A 162 -17.21 -13.81 -7.33
C GLU A 162 -17.28 -15.34 -7.39
N VAL A 163 -16.29 -16.02 -6.82
CA VAL A 163 -16.23 -17.50 -6.87
C VAL A 163 -17.08 -18.16 -5.79
N SER A 164 -17.32 -17.51 -4.66
CA SER A 164 -18.14 -18.00 -3.55
C SER A 164 -18.78 -16.85 -2.77
N PRO A 165 -20.04 -16.47 -3.10
CA PRO A 165 -20.73 -15.38 -2.44
C PRO A 165 -20.91 -15.54 -0.92
N SER A 166 -20.78 -16.76 -0.39
CA SER A 166 -20.90 -17.06 1.04
C SER A 166 -19.68 -16.72 1.88
N VAL A 167 -18.51 -16.50 1.25
CA VAL A 167 -17.32 -16.06 1.98
C VAL A 167 -17.58 -14.73 2.67
N LEU A 168 -17.11 -14.57 3.90
CA LEU A 168 -17.24 -13.35 4.70
C LEU A 168 -15.93 -12.53 4.70
N PRO A 169 -15.78 -11.52 3.85
CA PRO A 169 -14.66 -10.59 3.93
C PRO A 169 -14.83 -9.57 5.06
N VAL A 170 -13.79 -9.47 5.90
CA VAL A 170 -13.77 -8.63 7.09
C VAL A 170 -12.53 -7.73 7.11
N ALA A 171 -12.72 -6.44 7.32
CA ALA A 171 -11.61 -5.51 7.56
C ALA A 171 -11.22 -5.54 9.05
N ALA A 172 -9.94 -5.80 9.35
CA ALA A 172 -9.37 -5.57 10.67
C ALA A 172 -8.80 -4.15 10.73
N ASP A 173 -9.36 -3.30 11.58
CA ASP A 173 -9.07 -1.85 11.60
C ASP A 173 -8.44 -1.41 12.92
N PRO A 174 -7.27 -0.73 12.89
CA PRO A 174 -6.58 -0.30 14.09
C PRO A 174 -7.19 0.96 14.70
N PRO A 175 -6.82 1.32 15.94
CA PRO A 175 -7.21 2.58 16.57
C PRO A 175 -6.83 3.79 15.69
N GLY A 176 -7.68 4.79 15.66
CA GLY A 176 -7.46 6.03 14.90
C GLY A 176 -7.80 5.96 13.41
N SER A 177 -8.03 4.77 12.85
CA SER A 177 -8.48 4.59 11.45
C SER A 177 -9.98 4.80 11.29
N GLY A 178 -10.39 5.25 10.11
CA GLY A 178 -11.79 5.46 9.74
C GLY A 178 -12.42 4.32 8.93
N VAL A 179 -11.68 3.24 8.64
CA VAL A 179 -12.16 2.16 7.76
C VAL A 179 -13.32 1.40 8.39
N TYR A 180 -13.25 1.08 9.68
CA TYR A 180 -14.36 0.48 10.41
C TYR A 180 -15.65 1.29 10.24
N ASN A 181 -15.58 2.59 10.54
CA ASN A 181 -16.75 3.46 10.44
C ASN A 181 -17.24 3.62 8.99
N ARG A 182 -16.33 3.58 8.01
CA ARG A 182 -16.71 3.60 6.59
C ARG A 182 -17.53 2.39 6.20
N ILE A 183 -17.13 1.20 6.63
CA ILE A 183 -17.81 -0.06 6.30
C ILE A 183 -19.13 -0.16 7.07
N GLN A 184 -19.13 0.11 8.37
CA GLN A 184 -20.32 -0.07 9.22
C GLN A 184 -21.38 1.03 9.03
N TYR A 185 -20.95 2.29 8.81
CA TYR A 185 -21.85 3.45 8.84
C TYR A 185 -21.78 4.33 7.59
N GLY A 186 -20.95 3.98 6.62
CA GLY A 186 -20.78 4.76 5.39
C GLY A 186 -19.92 6.03 5.53
N LEU A 187 -19.33 6.29 6.69
CA LEU A 187 -18.58 7.52 7.00
C LEU A 187 -17.12 7.22 7.27
N MET A 188 -16.20 7.84 6.49
CA MET A 188 -14.77 7.76 6.72
C MET A 188 -14.36 8.72 7.84
N TYR A 189 -14.67 8.37 9.07
CA TYR A 189 -14.48 9.20 10.26
C TYR A 189 -13.97 8.37 11.44
N ASN A 190 -13.14 8.99 12.28
CA ASN A 190 -12.77 8.45 13.58
C ASN A 190 -13.00 9.49 14.69
N ALA A 191 -13.43 9.06 15.86
CA ALA A 191 -13.74 9.93 17.00
C ALA A 191 -12.53 10.71 17.55
N THR A 192 -11.30 10.31 17.19
CA THR A 192 -10.09 11.05 17.52
C THR A 192 -9.83 12.25 16.61
N GLU A 193 -10.58 12.39 15.51
CA GLU A 193 -10.60 13.59 14.68
C GLU A 193 -11.41 14.69 15.36
N ALA A 194 -10.74 15.56 16.14
CA ALA A 194 -11.37 16.81 16.55
C ALA A 194 -11.30 17.81 15.40
N GLU A 195 -12.43 18.43 15.07
CA GLU A 195 -12.53 19.48 14.06
C GLU A 195 -11.51 20.60 14.35
N GLY A 196 -10.71 20.96 13.34
CA GLY A 196 -9.66 21.97 13.47
C GLY A 196 -8.33 21.51 14.06
N THR A 197 -8.20 20.26 14.54
CA THR A 197 -6.97 19.71 15.11
C THR A 197 -6.49 18.49 14.34
N ARG A 198 -6.37 18.58 13.02
CA ARG A 198 -5.75 17.51 12.23
C ARG A 198 -4.33 17.29 12.68
N ARG A 199 -4.15 16.33 13.57
CA ARG A 199 -2.83 15.85 13.97
C ARG A 199 -2.22 15.06 12.82
N ARG A 200 -0.91 15.14 12.70
CA ARG A 200 -0.07 14.50 11.68
C ARG A 200 -0.24 12.98 11.61
N HIS A 201 -0.54 12.34 12.72
CA HIS A 201 -0.75 10.91 12.88
C HIS A 201 -2.10 10.68 13.53
N GLN A 202 -3.15 10.54 12.71
CA GLN A 202 -4.47 10.16 13.21
C GLN A 202 -4.53 8.67 13.53
N VAL A 203 -3.79 7.86 12.76
CA VAL A 203 -3.60 6.43 13.03
C VAL A 203 -2.30 6.30 13.82
N ASP A 204 -2.41 6.08 15.12
CA ASP A 204 -1.31 5.83 16.02
C ASP A 204 -1.45 4.40 16.55
N THR A 205 -0.75 3.47 15.91
CA THR A 205 -0.80 2.04 16.20
C THR A 205 0.60 1.44 16.10
N VAL A 206 0.90 0.44 16.92
CA VAL A 206 2.14 -0.35 16.82
C VAL A 206 2.19 -1.24 15.58
N VAL A 207 1.04 -1.45 14.93
CA VAL A 207 0.93 -2.26 13.70
C VAL A 207 1.23 -1.38 12.50
N GLU A 208 2.47 -1.43 12.01
CA GLU A 208 2.89 -0.60 10.88
C GLU A 208 2.15 -0.96 9.57
N GLY A 209 1.80 0.07 8.80
CA GLY A 209 1.32 -0.05 7.43
C GLY A 209 -0.16 -0.34 7.27
N ILE A 210 -0.95 -0.29 8.35
CA ILE A 210 -2.41 -0.36 8.28
C ILE A 210 -3.06 0.89 8.91
N GLY A 211 -4.33 1.09 8.57
CA GLY A 211 -5.13 2.24 9.01
C GLY A 211 -5.17 3.38 7.99
N LEU A 212 -6.38 3.84 7.68
CA LEU A 212 -6.66 4.90 6.72
C LEU A 212 -7.60 5.94 7.31
N ASN A 213 -7.37 7.20 6.96
CA ASN A 213 -8.26 8.33 7.27
C ASN A 213 -8.78 9.03 6.01
N ARG A 214 -8.59 8.42 4.86
CA ARG A 214 -9.15 8.83 3.58
C ARG A 214 -9.56 7.61 2.77
N LEU A 215 -10.55 7.78 1.93
CA LEU A 215 -10.91 6.77 0.96
C LEU A 215 -9.86 6.78 -0.16
N THR A 216 -9.19 5.64 -0.35
CA THR A 216 -8.27 5.42 -1.47
C THR A 216 -9.03 4.76 -2.62
N ARG A 217 -8.56 4.95 -3.84
CA ARG A 217 -9.14 4.27 -5.02
C ARG A 217 -9.17 2.75 -4.83
N ASN A 218 -8.08 2.19 -4.30
CA ASN A 218 -7.99 0.75 -4.07
C ASN A 218 -9.02 0.24 -3.05
N LEU A 219 -9.31 0.99 -1.99
CA LEU A 219 -10.36 0.61 -1.03
C LEU A 219 -11.76 0.78 -1.63
N GLU A 220 -11.97 1.86 -2.38
CA GLU A 220 -13.26 2.16 -3.02
C GLU A 220 -13.72 1.03 -3.93
N LEU A 221 -12.82 0.47 -4.73
CA LEU A 221 -13.11 -0.65 -5.64
C LEU A 221 -13.67 -1.88 -4.91
N GLY A 222 -13.19 -2.16 -3.72
CA GLY A 222 -13.59 -3.34 -2.96
C GLY A 222 -14.74 -3.14 -1.97
N LEU A 223 -15.12 -1.90 -1.65
CA LEU A 223 -16.15 -1.64 -0.64
C LEU A 223 -17.45 -2.45 -0.84
N PRO A 224 -17.97 -2.65 -2.05
CA PRO A 224 -19.19 -3.45 -2.27
C PRO A 224 -19.05 -4.93 -1.88
N PHE A 225 -17.82 -5.42 -1.72
CA PHE A 225 -17.50 -6.83 -1.48
C PHE A 225 -16.99 -7.09 -0.06
N ILE A 226 -16.97 -6.07 0.82
CA ILE A 226 -16.54 -6.20 2.21
C ILE A 226 -17.78 -6.18 3.09
N ASP A 227 -18.05 -7.30 3.77
CA ASP A 227 -19.28 -7.49 4.53
C ASP A 227 -19.22 -6.91 5.93
N ALA A 228 -18.04 -6.91 6.56
CA ALA A 228 -17.90 -6.50 7.96
C ALA A 228 -16.55 -5.82 8.22
N ALA A 229 -16.47 -5.17 9.36
CA ALA A 229 -15.23 -4.64 9.91
C ALA A 229 -15.19 -4.84 11.42
N GLU A 230 -14.00 -5.13 11.93
CA GLU A 230 -13.72 -5.30 13.35
C GLU A 230 -12.62 -4.35 13.79
N ARG A 231 -12.78 -3.75 14.98
CA ARG A 231 -11.73 -2.94 15.60
C ARG A 231 -10.81 -3.85 16.37
N VAL A 232 -9.50 -3.74 16.08
CA VAL A 232 -8.47 -4.51 16.75
C VAL A 232 -7.53 -3.54 17.45
N THR A 233 -7.44 -3.63 18.77
CA THR A 233 -6.55 -2.78 19.56
C THR A 233 -5.09 -3.27 19.46
N ASP A 234 -4.16 -2.38 19.76
CA ASP A 234 -2.72 -2.72 19.79
C ASP A 234 -2.41 -3.84 20.82
N ASP A 235 -3.10 -3.82 21.96
CA ASP A 235 -2.94 -4.87 22.99
C ASP A 235 -3.41 -6.25 22.49
N GLU A 236 -4.53 -6.31 21.79
CA GLU A 236 -5.02 -7.55 21.15
C GLU A 236 -4.05 -8.05 20.08
N ALA A 237 -3.55 -7.14 19.23
CA ALA A 237 -2.59 -7.48 18.18
C ALA A 237 -1.28 -8.04 18.77
N VAL A 238 -0.73 -7.38 19.81
CA VAL A 238 0.49 -7.83 20.51
C VAL A 238 0.28 -9.17 21.20
N ARG A 239 -0.85 -9.36 21.89
CA ARG A 239 -1.18 -10.64 22.56
C ARG A 239 -1.31 -11.78 21.54
N MET A 240 -1.99 -11.53 20.42
CA MET A 240 -2.16 -12.54 19.37
C MET A 240 -0.83 -12.88 18.70
N SER A 241 0.01 -11.89 18.37
CA SER A 241 1.35 -12.14 17.83
C SER A 241 2.20 -13.01 18.75
N ARG A 242 2.18 -12.75 20.05
CA ARG A 242 2.87 -13.58 21.05
C ARG A 242 2.28 -14.98 21.14
N TRP A 243 0.96 -15.10 21.12
CA TRP A 243 0.28 -16.38 21.16
C TRP A 243 0.63 -17.24 19.94
N LEU A 244 0.56 -16.67 18.72
CA LEU A 244 0.93 -17.35 17.48
C LEU A 244 2.39 -17.80 17.48
N SER A 245 3.29 -16.95 17.97
CA SER A 245 4.71 -17.32 18.09
C SER A 245 4.95 -18.50 19.03
N THR A 246 4.22 -18.56 20.15
CA THR A 246 4.43 -19.61 21.17
C THR A 246 3.69 -20.91 20.90
N HIS A 247 2.54 -20.88 20.25
CA HIS A 247 1.69 -22.04 20.04
C HIS A 247 1.78 -22.62 18.62
N ASP A 248 1.86 -21.73 17.61
CA ASP A 248 1.85 -22.13 16.21
C ASP A 248 3.23 -21.96 15.53
N GLY A 249 4.20 -21.37 16.23
CA GLY A 249 5.53 -21.10 15.68
C GLY A 249 5.53 -20.04 14.59
N LEU A 250 4.47 -19.21 14.50
CA LEU A 250 4.35 -18.13 13.54
C LEU A 250 4.87 -16.82 14.15
N PHE A 251 5.91 -16.28 13.55
CA PHE A 251 6.47 -14.98 13.92
C PHE A 251 5.93 -13.91 12.96
N LEU A 252 4.94 -13.14 13.43
CA LEU A 252 4.20 -12.13 12.68
C LEU A 252 4.32 -10.75 13.34
#